data_b9f17f23a0ddef18ac3fe16cc888a11e
#
_entry.id   b9f17f23a0ddef18ac3fe16cc888a11e
#
_cell.length_a   1.000
_cell.length_b   1.000
_cell.length_c   1.000
_cell.angle_alpha   90.00
_cell.angle_beta   90.00
_cell.angle_gamma   90.00
#
_symmetry.space_group_name_H-M   'P 1'
#
loop_
_entity.id
_entity.type
_entity.pdbx_description
1 polymer ?
#
loop_
_entity_poly.entity_id
_entity_poly.type
_entity_poly.pdbx_seq_one_letter_code
_entity_poly.pdbx_strand_id
1 'polypeptide(L)'
;LIALQMASEAHPVHSSADFMEVLGQQKDSALLMAWISGGSILGGVLASVVCAKKIRAWVANAGGIGMTIGCILLAFVPYGTTLFFLSLTFTGFMAAGYLVPLNALLQDRADNDKRGDVIAAGNLVDCFLGIMSVVVQFAMKEAGLSPQAQCALLAVSSAMVALFIFRKMKKYV
;
A
#
# COMPACT_ATOMS: atom_id res chain seq x y z
N LEU A 1 4.37 5.59 -4.11
CA LEU A 1 4.13 6.91 -4.74
C LEU A 1 4.62 8.05 -3.85
N ILE A 2 4.26 8.14 -2.56
CA ILE A 2 4.77 9.17 -1.63
C ILE A 2 6.31 9.12 -1.56
N ALA A 3 6.90 7.93 -1.56
CA ALA A 3 8.35 7.75 -1.60
C ALA A 3 8.98 8.24 -2.92
N LEU A 4 8.29 8.04 -4.05
CA LEU A 4 8.68 8.60 -5.35
C LEU A 4 8.56 10.13 -5.39
N GLN A 5 7.61 10.67 -4.68
CA GLN A 5 7.39 12.11 -4.59
C GLN A 5 8.47 12.81 -3.74
N MET A 6 8.98 12.13 -2.71
CA MET A 6 10.16 12.61 -1.96
C MET A 6 11.43 12.67 -2.84
N ALA A 7 11.47 11.87 -3.93
CA ALA A 7 12.56 11.87 -4.90
C ALA A 7 12.36 12.86 -6.06
N SER A 8 11.18 13.43 -6.23
CA SER A 8 10.77 14.19 -7.44
C SER A 8 10.84 15.71 -7.32
N GLU A 9 11.49 16.26 -6.29
CA GLU A 9 11.82 17.71 -6.28
C GLU A 9 13.07 18.01 -7.14
N ALA A 10 13.07 17.48 -8.38
CA ALA A 10 14.17 17.71 -9.30
C ALA A 10 14.09 19.14 -9.86
N HIS A 11 15.03 19.96 -9.45
CA HIS A 11 15.42 21.17 -10.19
C HIS A 11 15.87 20.78 -11.62
N PRO A 12 15.71 21.66 -12.60
CA PRO A 12 16.22 21.41 -13.95
C PRO A 12 17.73 21.12 -13.90
N VAL A 13 18.12 20.02 -14.49
CA VAL A 13 19.52 19.56 -14.50
C VAL A 13 20.35 20.52 -15.35
N HIS A 14 21.10 21.39 -14.72
CA HIS A 14 21.98 22.36 -15.40
C HIS A 14 23.48 22.10 -15.17
N SER A 15 23.82 21.13 -14.31
CA SER A 15 25.19 20.85 -13.95
C SER A 15 25.43 19.35 -13.70
N SER A 16 26.69 18.92 -13.73
CA SER A 16 27.09 17.56 -13.37
C SER A 16 26.78 17.22 -11.90
N ALA A 17 26.74 18.22 -11.03
CA ALA A 17 26.35 18.05 -9.62
C ALA A 17 24.86 17.71 -9.52
N ASP A 18 24.00 18.39 -10.28
CA ASP A 18 22.56 18.13 -10.33
C ASP A 18 22.26 16.72 -10.86
N PHE A 19 23.04 16.25 -11.86
CA PHE A 19 22.94 14.89 -12.37
C PHE A 19 23.27 13.83 -11.31
N MET A 20 24.28 14.05 -10.50
CA MET A 20 24.65 13.15 -9.39
C MET A 20 23.61 13.15 -8.29
N GLU A 21 22.98 14.29 -8.02
CA GLU A 21 21.87 14.40 -7.07
C GLU A 21 20.63 13.62 -7.56
N VAL A 22 20.25 13.77 -8.84
CA VAL A 22 19.15 13.01 -9.46
C VAL A 22 19.42 11.50 -9.41
N LEU A 23 20.64 11.06 -9.68
CA LEU A 23 21.02 9.64 -9.55
C LEU A 23 20.94 9.16 -8.09
N GLY A 24 21.31 9.98 -7.12
CA GLY A 24 21.15 9.68 -5.69
C GLY A 24 19.70 9.49 -5.31
N GLN A 25 18.82 10.42 -5.68
CA GLN A 25 17.38 10.34 -5.45
C GLN A 25 16.76 9.09 -6.12
N GLN A 26 17.22 8.72 -7.31
CA GLN A 26 16.75 7.53 -8.01
C GLN A 26 17.14 6.23 -7.28
N LYS A 27 18.35 6.16 -6.70
CA LYS A 27 18.77 5.03 -5.87
C LYS A 27 17.92 4.89 -4.60
N ASP A 28 17.63 6.00 -3.93
CA ASP A 28 16.83 6.00 -2.70
C ASP A 28 15.40 5.55 -3.02
N SER A 29 14.83 5.99 -4.13
CA SER A 29 13.50 5.55 -4.59
C SER A 29 13.47 4.05 -4.90
N ALA A 30 14.51 3.52 -5.56
CA ALA A 30 14.62 2.10 -5.87
C ALA A 30 14.76 1.26 -4.58
N LEU A 31 15.51 1.73 -3.59
CA LEU A 31 15.62 1.09 -2.28
C LEU A 31 14.27 1.03 -1.57
N LEU A 32 13.51 2.13 -1.53
CA LEU A 32 12.19 2.16 -0.94
C LEU A 32 11.24 1.16 -1.59
N MET A 33 11.26 1.10 -2.94
CA MET A 33 10.47 0.12 -3.69
C MET A 33 10.88 -1.32 -3.38
N ALA A 34 12.18 -1.60 -3.24
CA ALA A 34 12.68 -2.93 -2.91
C ALA A 34 12.22 -3.38 -1.51
N TRP A 35 12.27 -2.50 -0.51
CA TRP A 35 11.82 -2.83 0.86
C TRP A 35 10.31 -3.10 0.93
N ILE A 36 9.48 -2.27 0.31
CA ILE A 36 8.03 -2.47 0.31
C ILE A 36 7.63 -3.71 -0.49
N SER A 37 8.30 -3.96 -1.62
CA SER A 37 8.06 -5.14 -2.46
C SER A 37 8.48 -6.42 -1.76
N GLY A 38 9.63 -6.42 -1.07
CA GLY A 38 10.09 -7.53 -0.25
C GLY A 38 9.07 -7.89 0.85
N GLY A 39 8.58 -6.88 1.55
CA GLY A 39 7.50 -7.06 2.52
C GLY A 39 6.24 -7.66 1.89
N SER A 40 5.81 -7.12 0.75
CA SER A 40 4.60 -7.58 0.05
C SER A 40 4.73 -9.03 -0.45
N ILE A 41 5.89 -9.44 -0.94
CA ILE A 41 6.13 -10.82 -1.36
C ILE A 41 6.00 -11.77 -0.16
N LEU A 42 6.68 -11.47 0.95
CA LEU A 42 6.61 -12.28 2.16
C LEU A 42 5.18 -12.35 2.72
N GLY A 43 4.49 -11.23 2.78
CA GLY A 43 3.10 -11.15 3.23
C GLY A 43 2.14 -11.93 2.34
N GLY A 44 2.31 -11.83 1.02
CA GLY A 44 1.50 -12.55 0.04
C GLY A 44 1.69 -14.07 0.11
N VAL A 45 2.94 -14.53 0.22
CA VAL A 45 3.25 -15.96 0.39
C VAL A 45 2.64 -16.50 1.68
N LEU A 46 2.85 -15.80 2.81
CA LEU A 46 2.30 -16.23 4.10
C LEU A 46 0.77 -16.26 4.09
N ALA A 47 0.13 -15.21 3.57
CA ALA A 47 -1.32 -15.16 3.45
C ALA A 47 -1.86 -16.28 2.56
N SER A 48 -1.19 -16.59 1.45
CA SER A 48 -1.57 -17.69 0.54
C SER A 48 -1.48 -19.04 1.25
N VAL A 49 -0.42 -19.30 2.00
CA VAL A 49 -0.25 -20.55 2.77
C VAL A 49 -1.32 -20.68 3.85
N VAL A 50 -1.59 -19.60 4.61
CA VAL A 50 -2.58 -19.61 5.69
C VAL A 50 -4.01 -19.76 5.16
N CYS A 51 -4.30 -19.20 3.98
CA CYS A 51 -5.61 -19.26 3.34
C CYS A 51 -5.79 -20.44 2.39
N ALA A 52 -4.75 -21.27 2.15
CA ALA A 52 -4.77 -22.34 1.15
C ALA A 52 -5.90 -23.38 1.34
N LYS A 53 -6.24 -23.72 2.60
CA LYS A 53 -7.28 -24.71 2.90
C LYS A 53 -8.66 -24.09 3.17
N LYS A 54 -8.70 -22.87 3.67
CA LYS A 54 -9.94 -22.16 4.00
C LYS A 54 -9.65 -20.66 4.05
N ILE A 55 -10.48 -19.88 3.37
CA ILE A 55 -10.38 -18.42 3.42
C ILE A 55 -10.72 -17.96 4.85
N ARG A 56 -9.77 -17.35 5.50
CA ARG A 56 -9.89 -16.92 6.90
C ARG A 56 -10.06 -15.39 6.96
N ALA A 57 -11.27 -14.96 7.24
CA ALA A 57 -11.62 -13.56 7.37
C ALA A 57 -10.76 -12.79 8.41
N TRP A 58 -10.28 -13.47 9.46
CA TRP A 58 -9.43 -12.85 10.47
C TRP A 58 -8.07 -12.40 9.91
N VAL A 59 -7.54 -13.07 8.87
CA VAL A 59 -6.27 -12.70 8.22
C VAL A 59 -6.43 -11.33 7.53
N ALA A 60 -7.55 -11.12 6.82
CA ALA A 60 -7.86 -9.82 6.22
C ALA A 60 -8.00 -8.72 7.30
N ASN A 61 -8.69 -9.01 8.40
CA ASN A 61 -8.83 -8.04 9.48
C ASN A 61 -7.48 -7.70 10.14
N ALA A 62 -6.64 -8.71 10.40
CA ALA A 62 -5.30 -8.51 10.95
C ALA A 62 -4.43 -7.69 9.99
N GLY A 63 -4.49 -7.99 8.66
CA GLY A 63 -3.81 -7.23 7.63
C GLY A 63 -4.24 -5.77 7.58
N GLY A 64 -5.54 -5.48 7.65
CA GLY A 64 -6.08 -4.12 7.66
C GLY A 64 -5.63 -3.31 8.89
N ILE A 65 -5.68 -3.92 10.08
CA ILE A 65 -5.19 -3.28 11.31
C ILE A 65 -3.67 -3.07 11.23
N GLY A 66 -2.93 -4.09 10.82
CA GLY A 66 -1.48 -3.99 10.68
C GLY A 66 -1.04 -2.94 9.67
N MET A 67 -1.73 -2.81 8.53
CA MET A 67 -1.49 -1.75 7.55
C MET A 67 -1.72 -0.36 8.14
N THR A 68 -2.79 -0.18 8.93
CA THR A 68 -3.07 1.09 9.63
C THR A 68 -1.95 1.44 10.60
N ILE A 69 -1.49 0.46 11.40
CA ILE A 69 -0.35 0.65 12.32
C ILE A 69 0.90 1.01 11.54
N GLY A 70 1.19 0.34 10.43
CA GLY A 70 2.32 0.63 9.56
C GLY A 70 2.30 2.06 9.00
N CYS A 71 1.15 2.54 8.55
CA CYS A 71 0.98 3.92 8.08
C CYS A 71 1.19 4.95 9.22
N ILE A 72 0.73 4.64 10.43
CA ILE A 72 0.97 5.48 11.61
C ILE A 72 2.46 5.53 11.93
N LEU A 73 3.15 4.39 11.95
CA LEU A 73 4.60 4.35 12.17
C LEU A 73 5.36 5.18 11.14
N LEU A 74 5.00 5.07 9.84
CA LEU A 74 5.61 5.86 8.77
C LEU A 74 5.37 7.37 8.92
N ALA A 75 4.27 7.80 9.55
CA ALA A 75 4.01 9.21 9.81
C ALA A 75 4.90 9.80 10.91
N PHE A 76 5.32 8.99 11.89
CA PHE A 76 6.10 9.45 13.04
C PHE A 76 7.60 9.16 12.94
N VAL A 77 7.99 8.14 12.17
CA VAL A 77 9.40 7.73 12.06
C VAL A 77 10.14 8.61 11.05
N PRO A 78 11.29 9.20 11.42
CA PRO A 78 12.09 10.00 10.51
C PRO A 78 12.58 9.20 9.29
N TYR A 79 12.57 9.85 8.13
CA TYR A 79 13.10 9.28 6.89
C TYR A 79 14.59 8.91 7.05
N GLY A 80 15.01 7.84 6.40
CA GLY A 80 16.41 7.38 6.38
C GLY A 80 16.86 6.54 7.58
N THR A 81 16.00 6.36 8.59
CA THR A 81 16.31 5.47 9.71
C THR A 81 16.02 4.00 9.37
N THR A 82 16.76 3.08 10.00
CA THR A 82 16.49 1.63 9.84
C THR A 82 15.04 1.29 10.23
N LEU A 83 14.49 1.99 11.23
CA LEU A 83 13.12 1.81 11.68
C LEU A 83 12.11 2.23 10.59
N PHE A 84 12.42 3.24 9.78
CA PHE A 84 11.60 3.66 8.65
C PHE A 84 11.50 2.54 7.60
N PHE A 85 12.61 1.94 7.21
CA PHE A 85 12.64 0.84 6.24
C PHE A 85 11.92 -0.41 6.76
N LEU A 86 12.10 -0.74 8.03
CA LEU A 86 11.35 -1.84 8.67
C LEU A 86 9.84 -1.58 8.70
N SER A 87 9.43 -0.34 9.00
CA SER A 87 8.02 0.07 8.98
C SER A 87 7.43 -0.02 7.57
N LEU A 88 8.23 0.34 6.55
CA LEU A 88 7.84 0.25 5.15
C LEU A 88 7.63 -1.21 4.72
N THR A 89 8.57 -2.10 5.09
CA THR A 89 8.46 -3.54 4.85
C THR A 89 7.26 -4.15 5.57
N PHE A 90 7.05 -3.77 6.82
CA PHE A 90 5.90 -4.22 7.60
C PHE A 90 4.58 -3.76 6.97
N THR A 91 4.51 -2.53 6.49
CA THR A 91 3.31 -2.01 5.80
C THR A 91 3.03 -2.81 4.53
N GLY A 92 4.06 -3.08 3.72
CA GLY A 92 3.94 -3.92 2.51
C GLY A 92 3.48 -5.34 2.84
N PHE A 93 4.05 -5.95 3.87
CA PHE A 93 3.68 -7.27 4.36
C PHE A 93 2.19 -7.34 4.77
N MET A 94 1.72 -6.39 5.56
CA MET A 94 0.34 -6.32 6.02
C MET A 94 -0.64 -5.98 4.90
N ALA A 95 -0.25 -5.12 3.94
CA ALA A 95 -1.06 -4.80 2.77
C ALA A 95 -1.32 -6.04 1.90
N ALA A 96 -0.30 -6.86 1.64
CA ALA A 96 -0.46 -8.12 0.93
C ALA A 96 -1.30 -9.13 1.72
N GLY A 97 -1.08 -9.23 3.03
CA GLY A 97 -1.88 -10.04 3.95
C GLY A 97 -3.36 -9.66 3.99
N TYR A 98 -3.67 -8.39 3.69
CA TYR A 98 -5.04 -7.89 3.54
C TYR A 98 -5.64 -8.21 2.17
N LEU A 99 -4.91 -7.91 1.09
CA LEU A 99 -5.39 -8.04 -0.29
C LEU A 99 -5.61 -9.50 -0.73
N VAL A 100 -4.70 -10.40 -0.36
CA VAL A 100 -4.77 -11.80 -0.81
C VAL A 100 -6.06 -12.50 -0.38
N PRO A 101 -6.46 -12.49 0.90
CA PRO A 101 -7.71 -13.15 1.30
C PRO A 101 -8.96 -12.44 0.78
N LEU A 102 -8.92 -11.11 0.56
CA LEU A 102 -10.05 -10.39 -0.04
C LEU A 102 -10.25 -10.78 -1.50
N ASN A 103 -9.19 -10.83 -2.29
CA ASN A 103 -9.27 -11.28 -3.68
C ASN A 103 -9.71 -12.74 -3.79
N ALA A 104 -9.22 -13.62 -2.90
CA ALA A 104 -9.66 -15.00 -2.83
C ALA A 104 -11.16 -15.11 -2.49
N LEU A 105 -11.64 -14.31 -1.54
CA LEU A 105 -13.06 -14.29 -1.16
C LEU A 105 -13.94 -13.77 -2.30
N LEU A 106 -13.48 -12.76 -3.04
CA LEU A 106 -14.18 -12.23 -4.20
C LEU A 106 -14.34 -13.30 -5.29
N GLN A 107 -13.27 -14.04 -5.56
CA GLN A 107 -13.28 -15.13 -6.55
C GLN A 107 -14.11 -16.35 -6.11
N ASP A 108 -14.11 -16.68 -4.83
CA ASP A 108 -14.88 -17.80 -4.26
C ASP A 108 -16.38 -17.56 -4.31
N ARG A 109 -16.80 -16.30 -4.19
CA ARG A 109 -18.22 -15.92 -4.26
C ARG A 109 -18.76 -15.64 -5.66
N ALA A 110 -17.88 -15.57 -6.64
CA ALA A 110 -18.29 -15.39 -8.03
C ALA A 110 -18.81 -16.73 -8.61
N ASP A 111 -19.94 -16.70 -9.33
CA ASP A 111 -20.40 -17.82 -10.11
C ASP A 111 -19.31 -18.26 -11.09
N ASN A 112 -19.17 -19.59 -11.30
CA ASN A 112 -18.09 -20.14 -12.14
C ASN A 112 -18.09 -19.53 -13.55
N ASP A 113 -19.28 -19.30 -14.12
CA ASP A 113 -19.43 -18.73 -15.48
C ASP A 113 -19.05 -17.24 -15.55
N LYS A 114 -19.08 -16.52 -14.42
CA LYS A 114 -18.81 -15.07 -14.33
C LYS A 114 -17.51 -14.73 -13.62
N ARG A 115 -16.73 -15.73 -13.22
CA ARG A 115 -15.49 -15.53 -12.47
C ARG A 115 -14.49 -14.68 -13.23
N GLY A 116 -14.37 -14.86 -14.56
CA GLY A 116 -13.52 -14.05 -15.42
C GLY A 116 -13.94 -12.57 -15.42
N ASP A 117 -15.24 -12.31 -15.55
CA ASP A 117 -15.78 -10.95 -15.57
C ASP A 117 -15.57 -10.23 -14.23
N VAL A 118 -15.72 -10.93 -13.12
CA VAL A 118 -15.50 -10.37 -11.77
C VAL A 118 -14.03 -10.01 -11.57
N ILE A 119 -13.09 -10.84 -12.02
CA ILE A 119 -11.65 -10.56 -11.95
C ILE A 119 -11.32 -9.36 -12.85
N ALA A 120 -11.84 -9.32 -14.08
CA ALA A 120 -11.60 -8.22 -15.01
C ALA A 120 -12.16 -6.90 -14.47
N ALA A 121 -13.36 -6.91 -13.91
CA ALA A 121 -13.97 -5.74 -13.27
C ALA A 121 -13.16 -5.28 -12.05
N GLY A 122 -12.67 -6.21 -11.22
CA GLY A 122 -11.79 -5.90 -10.10
C GLY A 122 -10.50 -5.20 -10.55
N ASN A 123 -9.82 -5.75 -11.54
CA ASN A 123 -8.60 -5.15 -12.10
C ASN A 123 -8.86 -3.75 -12.68
N LEU A 124 -10.00 -3.55 -13.34
CA LEU A 124 -10.38 -2.23 -13.88
C LEU A 124 -10.58 -1.21 -12.76
N VAL A 125 -11.27 -1.61 -11.69
CA VAL A 125 -11.47 -0.76 -10.50
C VAL A 125 -10.13 -0.44 -9.84
N ASP A 126 -9.24 -1.41 -9.69
CA ASP A 126 -7.91 -1.23 -9.10
C ASP A 126 -7.06 -0.25 -9.93
N CYS A 127 -7.09 -0.36 -11.27
CA CYS A 127 -6.42 0.60 -12.16
C CYS A 127 -7.00 2.00 -12.01
N PHE A 128 -8.32 2.14 -11.99
CA PHE A 128 -8.98 3.43 -11.82
C PHE A 128 -8.66 4.08 -10.47
N LEU A 129 -8.73 3.31 -9.39
CA LEU A 129 -8.36 3.77 -8.05
C LEU A 129 -6.87 4.11 -7.95
N GLY A 130 -6.01 3.38 -8.66
CA GLY A 130 -4.59 3.68 -8.80
C GLY A 130 -4.36 5.05 -9.41
N ILE A 131 -5.02 5.36 -10.54
CA ILE A 131 -4.95 6.68 -11.18
C ILE A 131 -5.49 7.77 -10.23
N MET A 132 -6.64 7.54 -9.61
CA MET A 132 -7.22 8.49 -8.65
C MET A 132 -6.29 8.76 -7.47
N SER A 133 -5.60 7.74 -6.97
CA SER A 133 -4.64 7.92 -5.86
C SER A 133 -3.47 8.83 -6.25
N VAL A 134 -2.99 8.74 -7.50
CA VAL A 134 -1.94 9.63 -8.03
C VAL A 134 -2.44 11.07 -8.11
N VAL A 135 -3.65 11.28 -8.62
CA VAL A 135 -4.25 12.62 -8.73
C VAL A 135 -4.44 13.25 -7.35
N VAL A 136 -4.98 12.49 -6.39
CA VAL A 136 -5.15 12.95 -5.00
C VAL A 136 -3.80 13.30 -4.37
N GLN A 137 -2.78 12.48 -4.59
CA GLN A 137 -1.44 12.72 -4.06
C GLN A 137 -0.80 13.97 -4.67
N PHE A 138 -0.97 14.18 -5.98
CA PHE A 138 -0.53 15.41 -6.65
C PHE A 138 -1.24 16.64 -6.07
N ALA A 139 -2.54 16.59 -5.88
CA ALA A 139 -3.31 17.67 -5.27
C ALA A 139 -2.86 17.98 -3.83
N MET A 140 -2.55 16.94 -3.03
CA MET A 140 -2.01 17.13 -1.67
C MET A 140 -0.65 17.82 -1.68
N LYS A 141 0.20 17.51 -2.67
CA LYS A 141 1.50 18.16 -2.86
C LYS A 141 1.33 19.64 -3.21
N GLU A 142 0.47 19.94 -4.19
CA GLU A 142 0.16 21.33 -4.57
C GLU A 142 -0.44 22.14 -3.41
N ALA A 143 -1.20 21.50 -2.53
CA ALA A 143 -1.73 22.10 -1.30
C ALA A 143 -0.64 22.32 -0.20
N GLY A 144 0.62 21.98 -0.47
CA GLY A 144 1.73 22.19 0.47
C GLY A 144 1.72 21.23 1.68
N LEU A 145 0.99 20.11 1.60
CA LEU A 145 0.96 19.12 2.68
C LEU A 145 2.29 18.39 2.81
N SER A 146 2.85 18.37 4.01
CA SER A 146 4.07 17.64 4.30
C SER A 146 3.87 16.12 4.10
N PRO A 147 4.93 15.37 3.75
CA PRO A 147 4.85 13.92 3.57
C PRO A 147 4.30 13.18 4.81
N GLN A 148 4.62 13.66 6.00
CA GLN A 148 4.08 13.11 7.25
C GLN A 148 2.56 13.30 7.37
N ALA A 149 2.05 14.48 6.97
CA ALA A 149 0.61 14.75 6.93
C ALA A 149 -0.11 13.85 5.91
N GLN A 150 0.50 13.57 4.77
CA GLN A 150 -0.01 12.64 3.76
C GLN A 150 -0.07 11.22 4.31
N CYS A 151 0.97 10.74 5.00
CA CYS A 151 0.96 9.44 5.68
C CYS A 151 -0.12 9.35 6.77
N ALA A 152 -0.32 10.43 7.55
CA ALA A 152 -1.38 10.48 8.57
C ALA A 152 -2.78 10.40 7.95
N LEU A 153 -3.04 11.10 6.84
CA LEU A 153 -4.30 10.99 6.10
C LEU A 153 -4.55 9.59 5.54
N LEU A 154 -3.49 8.93 5.03
CA LEU A 154 -3.58 7.53 4.59
C LEU A 154 -3.86 6.59 5.76
N ALA A 155 -3.27 6.83 6.93
CA ALA A 155 -3.54 6.04 8.13
C ALA A 155 -5.02 6.17 8.56
N VAL A 156 -5.58 7.38 8.53
CA VAL A 156 -6.99 7.63 8.86
C VAL A 156 -7.91 6.94 7.83
N SER A 157 -7.62 7.08 6.54
CA SER A 157 -8.44 6.46 5.49
C SER A 157 -8.38 4.93 5.55
N SER A 158 -7.21 4.35 5.76
CA SER A 158 -7.05 2.90 5.92
C SER A 158 -7.76 2.37 7.17
N ALA A 159 -7.72 3.13 8.29
CA ALA A 159 -8.46 2.79 9.50
C ALA A 159 -9.97 2.80 9.28
N MET A 160 -10.50 3.80 8.58
CA MET A 160 -11.93 3.86 8.26
C MET A 160 -12.37 2.67 7.39
N VAL A 161 -11.60 2.33 6.37
CA VAL A 161 -11.89 1.19 5.49
C VAL A 161 -11.81 -0.12 6.27
N ALA A 162 -10.77 -0.32 7.08
CA ALA A 162 -10.63 -1.51 7.92
C ALA A 162 -11.81 -1.66 8.90
N LEU A 163 -12.24 -0.56 9.53
CA LEU A 163 -13.39 -0.55 10.45
C LEU A 163 -14.70 -0.86 9.75
N PHE A 164 -14.90 -0.33 8.54
CA PHE A 164 -16.08 -0.60 7.72
C PHE A 164 -16.16 -2.06 7.32
N ILE A 165 -15.05 -2.64 6.87
CA ILE A 165 -14.99 -4.06 6.49
C ILE A 165 -15.18 -4.94 7.72
N PHE A 166 -14.53 -4.63 8.85
CA PHE A 166 -14.71 -5.37 10.09
C PHE A 166 -16.18 -5.42 10.53
N ARG A 167 -16.88 -4.28 10.48
CA ARG A 167 -18.32 -4.22 10.81
C ARG A 167 -19.17 -5.05 9.86
N LYS A 168 -18.88 -5.00 8.56
CA LYS A 168 -19.62 -5.78 7.56
C LYS A 168 -19.33 -7.27 7.71
N MET A 169 -18.08 -7.67 7.90
CA MET A 169 -17.72 -9.08 8.01
C MET A 169 -18.29 -9.75 9.26
N LYS A 170 -18.41 -9.00 10.39
CA LYS A 170 -19.08 -9.50 11.61
C LYS A 170 -20.54 -9.92 11.37
N LYS A 171 -21.18 -9.41 10.31
CA LYS A 171 -22.57 -9.77 9.95
C LYS A 171 -22.65 -11.06 9.13
N TYR A 172 -21.53 -11.56 8.61
CA TYR A 172 -21.48 -12.74 7.71
C TYR A 172 -20.69 -13.93 8.31
N VAL A 173 -20.18 -13.81 9.52
CA VAL A 173 -19.61 -14.87 10.37
C VAL A 173 -20.58 -15.18 11.49
#